data_12a9a1eaaeb385966b968fcd8d2b1570
#
_entry.id   12a9a1eaaeb385966b968fcd8d2b1570
#
_cell.length_a   1.000
_cell.length_b   1.000
_cell.length_c   1.000
_cell.angle_alpha   90.00
_cell.angle_beta   90.00
_cell.angle_gamma   90.00
#
_symmetry.space_group_name_H-M   'P 1'
#
loop_
_entity.id
_entity.type
_entity.pdbx_description
1 polymer ?
#
loop_
_entity_poly.entity_id
_entity_poly.type
_entity_poly.pdbx_seq_one_letter_code
_entity_poly.pdbx_strand_id
1 'polypeptide(L)'
;MSKYWQRRDQVEREVLFKKLQAELNKELARLYRITLNELKVDIYMLYDEITQGDYIISDLYKYNKYYDLMNKIHDKLNELGQKEVAVFEPELIKMYKQNSTQIGHLFGLGASIDEESAIKVVSSIWCSDGKNWSDRIWDNKAKLQNKIEQGLFDIISRGAPRSDLIKELMQDFGVSFHQAQTLVRTELTYVQNRSTLDKFTDAGVTEFEFLATDDERECDECAKLDGKRFRIINSQVGINTPPIHPNCRCSMLAVVPKPQGM
;
A
#
# COMPACT_ATOMS: atom_id res chain seq x y z
N MET A 1 -8.09 31.19 -8.78
CA MET A 1 -9.19 30.31 -8.33
C MET A 1 -9.70 30.81 -6.99
N SER A 2 -11.03 30.84 -6.75
CA SER A 2 -11.54 31.29 -5.44
C SER A 2 -11.26 30.21 -4.36
N LYS A 3 -11.14 30.64 -3.09
CA LYS A 3 -10.99 29.69 -1.95
C LYS A 3 -12.11 28.65 -1.88
N TYR A 4 -13.29 28.97 -2.41
CA TYR A 4 -14.42 28.04 -2.50
C TYR A 4 -14.12 26.85 -3.42
N TRP A 5 -13.61 27.08 -4.63
CA TRP A 5 -13.27 26.02 -5.58
C TRP A 5 -12.10 25.16 -5.11
N GLN A 6 -11.11 25.75 -4.43
CA GLN A 6 -10.00 25.02 -3.85
C GLN A 6 -10.46 24.04 -2.75
N ARG A 7 -11.37 24.49 -1.87
CA ARG A 7 -11.95 23.62 -0.82
C ARG A 7 -12.81 22.51 -1.41
N ARG A 8 -13.62 22.82 -2.41
CA ARG A 8 -14.47 21.81 -3.06
C ARG A 8 -13.63 20.73 -3.73
N ASP A 9 -12.61 21.10 -4.47
CA ASP A 9 -11.67 20.16 -5.09
C ASP A 9 -11.00 19.26 -4.04
N GLN A 10 -10.53 19.83 -2.96
CA GLN A 10 -9.92 19.07 -1.86
C GLN A 10 -10.90 18.03 -1.28
N VAL A 11 -12.14 18.39 -1.04
CA VAL A 11 -13.16 17.46 -0.53
C VAL A 11 -13.43 16.33 -1.53
N GLU A 12 -13.58 16.65 -2.82
CA GLU A 12 -13.84 15.65 -3.86
C GLU A 12 -12.67 14.66 -4.00
N ARG A 13 -11.42 15.16 -3.93
CA ARG A 13 -10.21 14.30 -3.95
C ARG A 13 -10.11 13.42 -2.71
N GLU A 14 -10.45 13.94 -1.54
CA GLU A 14 -10.48 13.17 -0.30
C GLU A 14 -11.55 12.07 -0.33
N VAL A 15 -12.73 12.34 -0.90
CA VAL A 15 -13.78 11.33 -1.09
C VAL A 15 -13.31 10.22 -2.01
N LEU A 16 -12.69 10.56 -3.15
CA LEU A 16 -12.11 9.59 -4.07
C LEU A 16 -11.05 8.72 -3.38
N PHE A 17 -10.13 9.36 -2.66
CA PHE A 17 -9.06 8.68 -1.93
C PHE A 17 -9.62 7.69 -0.91
N LYS A 18 -10.55 8.13 -0.05
CA LYS A 18 -11.18 7.28 0.96
C LYS A 18 -11.91 6.09 0.36
N LYS A 19 -12.59 6.30 -0.76
CA LYS A 19 -13.29 5.23 -1.49
C LYS A 19 -12.33 4.16 -1.98
N LEU A 20 -11.30 4.54 -2.74
CA LEU A 20 -10.34 3.58 -3.30
C LEU A 20 -9.53 2.88 -2.21
N GLN A 21 -9.13 3.60 -1.16
CA GLN A 21 -8.46 3.00 -0.01
C GLN A 21 -9.34 1.96 0.69
N ALA A 22 -10.63 2.24 0.86
CA ALA A 22 -11.55 1.31 1.50
C ALA A 22 -11.80 0.06 0.63
N GLU A 23 -11.95 0.22 -0.69
CA GLU A 23 -12.08 -0.88 -1.65
C GLU A 23 -10.85 -1.80 -1.61
N LEU A 24 -9.64 -1.24 -1.71
CA LEU A 24 -8.39 -1.99 -1.62
C LEU A 24 -8.24 -2.71 -0.28
N ASN A 25 -8.43 -2.01 0.83
CA ASN A 25 -8.28 -2.59 2.17
C ASN A 25 -9.27 -3.74 2.40
N LYS A 26 -10.50 -3.63 1.88
CA LYS A 26 -11.52 -4.70 1.97
C LYS A 26 -11.07 -5.95 1.22
N GLU A 27 -10.58 -5.78 0.01
CA GLU A 27 -10.12 -6.91 -0.80
C GLU A 27 -8.86 -7.56 -0.20
N LEU A 28 -7.88 -6.77 0.24
CA LEU A 28 -6.72 -7.29 0.95
C LEU A 28 -7.10 -8.06 2.22
N ALA A 29 -8.02 -7.53 3.03
CA ALA A 29 -8.50 -8.23 4.23
C ALA A 29 -9.11 -9.59 3.87
N ARG A 30 -9.84 -9.67 2.75
CA ARG A 30 -10.40 -10.93 2.24
C ARG A 30 -9.29 -11.92 1.85
N LEU A 31 -8.31 -11.47 1.09
CA LEU A 31 -7.18 -12.30 0.62
C LEU A 31 -6.38 -12.85 1.81
N TYR A 32 -5.97 -11.99 2.74
CA TYR A 32 -5.22 -12.40 3.93
C TYR A 32 -5.99 -13.39 4.80
N ARG A 33 -7.28 -13.16 4.99
CA ARG A 33 -8.14 -14.07 5.78
C ARG A 33 -8.25 -15.46 5.14
N ILE A 34 -8.42 -15.52 3.81
CA ILE A 34 -8.50 -16.80 3.08
C ILE A 34 -7.18 -17.56 3.25
N THR A 35 -6.06 -16.95 2.91
CA THR A 35 -4.73 -17.57 3.00
C THR A 35 -4.41 -18.01 4.43
N LEU A 36 -4.70 -17.19 5.43
CA LEU A 36 -4.51 -17.56 6.84
C LEU A 36 -5.32 -18.79 7.23
N ASN A 37 -6.59 -18.88 6.81
CA ASN A 37 -7.43 -20.03 7.13
C ASN A 37 -6.95 -21.30 6.45
N GLU A 38 -6.48 -21.21 5.20
CA GLU A 38 -5.90 -22.35 4.48
C GLU A 38 -4.62 -22.86 5.17
N LEU A 39 -3.73 -21.95 5.58
CA LEU A 39 -2.51 -22.31 6.30
C LEU A 39 -2.82 -22.94 7.68
N LYS A 40 -3.84 -22.45 8.37
CA LYS A 40 -4.29 -23.09 9.62
C LYS A 40 -4.71 -24.55 9.40
N VAL A 41 -5.44 -24.83 8.32
CA VAL A 41 -5.85 -26.20 7.98
C VAL A 41 -4.63 -27.07 7.72
N ASP A 42 -3.67 -26.61 6.92
CA ASP A 42 -2.45 -27.36 6.61
C ASP A 42 -1.63 -27.68 7.88
N ILE A 43 -1.51 -26.70 8.78
CA ILE A 43 -0.84 -26.86 10.07
C ILE A 43 -1.58 -27.87 10.97
N TYR A 44 -2.91 -27.80 11.05
CA TYR A 44 -3.68 -28.76 11.83
C TYR A 44 -3.50 -30.18 11.30
N MET A 45 -3.56 -30.37 9.97
CA MET A 45 -3.35 -31.67 9.36
C MET A 45 -1.97 -32.24 9.69
N LEU A 46 -0.92 -31.43 9.60
CA LEU A 46 0.44 -31.87 9.97
C LEU A 46 0.51 -32.30 11.44
N TYR A 47 -0.06 -31.52 12.36
CA TYR A 47 -0.04 -31.88 13.77
C TYR A 47 -0.81 -33.17 14.07
N ASP A 48 -1.96 -33.36 13.46
CA ASP A 48 -2.75 -34.58 13.63
C ASP A 48 -1.97 -35.80 13.07
N GLU A 49 -1.30 -35.69 11.93
CA GLU A 49 -0.47 -36.76 11.40
C GLU A 49 0.73 -37.10 12.30
N ILE A 50 1.36 -36.10 12.93
CA ILE A 50 2.53 -36.30 13.81
C ILE A 50 2.12 -36.88 15.18
N THR A 51 0.92 -36.55 15.68
CA THR A 51 0.51 -36.89 17.05
C THR A 51 -0.36 -38.12 17.16
N GLN A 52 -1.02 -38.58 16.09
CA GLN A 52 -1.90 -39.75 16.12
C GLN A 52 -1.21 -41.10 15.89
N GLY A 53 0.09 -41.10 15.63
CA GLY A 53 0.85 -42.37 15.42
C GLY A 53 1.38 -42.94 16.71
N ASP A 54 0.93 -44.16 17.08
CA ASP A 54 1.54 -45.01 18.11
C ASP A 54 2.96 -45.53 17.72
N TYR A 55 3.48 -45.02 16.63
CA TYR A 55 4.78 -45.40 16.10
C TYR A 55 5.81 -44.32 16.39
N ILE A 56 7.03 -44.74 16.69
CA ILE A 56 8.22 -43.90 16.63
C ILE A 56 8.37 -43.43 15.18
N ILE A 57 7.70 -42.29 14.88
CA ILE A 57 7.83 -41.65 13.57
C ILE A 57 9.32 -41.32 13.40
N SER A 58 10.00 -41.93 12.40
CA SER A 58 11.38 -41.65 12.17
C SER A 58 11.60 -40.15 11.98
N ASP A 59 12.74 -39.64 12.46
CA ASP A 59 13.07 -38.22 12.32
C ASP A 59 13.06 -37.77 10.85
N LEU A 60 13.40 -38.70 9.94
CA LEU A 60 13.33 -38.47 8.49
C LEU A 60 11.88 -38.21 8.00
N TYR A 61 10.89 -38.95 8.53
CA TYR A 61 9.49 -38.77 8.16
C TYR A 61 8.97 -37.42 8.68
N LYS A 62 9.29 -37.05 9.90
CA LYS A 62 8.98 -35.73 10.46
C LYS A 62 9.61 -34.61 9.63
N TYR A 63 10.88 -34.80 9.23
CA TYR A 63 11.59 -33.84 8.40
C TYR A 63 10.94 -33.66 7.03
N ASN A 64 10.57 -34.76 6.35
CA ASN A 64 9.88 -34.70 5.05
C ASN A 64 8.54 -33.99 5.15
N LYS A 65 7.74 -34.30 6.18
CA LYS A 65 6.44 -33.65 6.42
C LYS A 65 6.56 -32.15 6.73
N TYR A 66 7.59 -31.79 7.50
CA TYR A 66 7.92 -30.37 7.74
C TYR A 66 8.28 -29.67 6.43
N TYR A 67 9.12 -30.30 5.61
CA TYR A 67 9.51 -29.74 4.32
C TYR A 67 8.33 -29.56 3.35
N ASP A 68 7.44 -30.55 3.29
CA ASP A 68 6.20 -30.47 2.50
C ASP A 68 5.30 -29.31 2.97
N LEU A 69 5.19 -29.09 4.28
CA LEU A 69 4.45 -27.95 4.82
C LEU A 69 5.12 -26.62 4.44
N MET A 70 6.45 -26.52 4.53
CA MET A 70 7.17 -25.31 4.11
C MET A 70 6.93 -24.97 2.65
N ASN A 71 6.94 -25.95 1.75
CA ASN A 71 6.64 -25.76 0.34
C ASN A 71 5.19 -25.24 0.16
N LYS A 72 4.21 -25.82 0.85
CA LYS A 72 2.82 -25.34 0.80
C LYS A 72 2.68 -23.91 1.30
N ILE A 73 3.39 -23.54 2.39
CA ILE A 73 3.41 -22.18 2.91
C ILE A 73 3.97 -21.22 1.86
N HIS A 74 5.11 -21.57 1.29
CA HIS A 74 5.74 -20.80 0.21
C HIS A 74 4.79 -20.56 -0.96
N ASP A 75 4.16 -21.62 -1.47
CA ASP A 75 3.22 -21.52 -2.60
C ASP A 75 2.03 -20.62 -2.28
N LYS A 76 1.43 -20.77 -1.09
CA LYS A 76 0.28 -19.94 -0.65
C LYS A 76 0.65 -18.48 -0.45
N LEU A 77 1.85 -18.18 0.06
CA LEU A 77 2.32 -16.81 0.22
C LEU A 77 2.68 -16.17 -1.12
N ASN A 78 3.22 -16.95 -2.07
CA ASN A 78 3.43 -16.49 -3.44
C ASN A 78 2.10 -16.17 -4.13
N GLU A 79 1.11 -17.05 -4.00
CA GLU A 79 -0.24 -16.82 -4.53
C GLU A 79 -0.88 -15.56 -3.90
N LEU A 80 -0.72 -15.36 -2.59
CA LEU A 80 -1.17 -14.13 -1.91
C LEU A 80 -0.49 -12.90 -2.50
N GLY A 81 0.84 -12.92 -2.68
CA GLY A 81 1.59 -11.83 -3.29
C GLY A 81 1.14 -11.51 -4.72
N GLN A 82 0.93 -12.52 -5.55
CA GLN A 82 0.40 -12.35 -6.91
C GLN A 82 -1.00 -11.70 -6.90
N LYS A 83 -1.88 -12.16 -6.02
CA LYS A 83 -3.23 -11.58 -5.86
C LYS A 83 -3.18 -10.14 -5.35
N GLU A 84 -2.27 -9.81 -4.44
CA GLU A 84 -2.06 -8.43 -4.00
C GLU A 84 -1.64 -7.54 -5.16
N VAL A 85 -0.65 -7.94 -5.94
CA VAL A 85 -0.22 -7.19 -7.14
C VAL A 85 -1.38 -6.97 -8.09
N ALA A 86 -2.15 -8.02 -8.39
CA ALA A 86 -3.29 -7.97 -9.30
C ALA A 86 -4.43 -7.03 -8.83
N VAL A 87 -4.55 -6.80 -7.52
CA VAL A 87 -5.55 -5.88 -6.96
C VAL A 87 -5.01 -4.45 -6.86
N PHE A 88 -3.72 -4.29 -6.55
CA PHE A 88 -3.09 -2.97 -6.38
C PHE A 88 -3.02 -2.18 -7.68
N GLU A 89 -2.46 -2.76 -8.72
CA GLU A 89 -2.15 -2.06 -9.96
C GLU A 89 -3.36 -1.38 -10.61
N PRO A 90 -4.51 -2.07 -10.81
CA PRO A 90 -5.68 -1.43 -11.41
C PRO A 90 -6.24 -0.27 -10.58
N GLU A 91 -6.20 -0.38 -9.25
CA GLU A 91 -6.73 0.67 -8.37
C GLU A 91 -5.81 1.89 -8.31
N LEU A 92 -4.49 1.71 -8.42
CA LEU A 92 -3.54 2.82 -8.56
C LEU A 92 -3.73 3.54 -9.92
N ILE A 93 -3.88 2.79 -11.00
CA ILE A 93 -4.19 3.36 -12.32
C ILE A 93 -5.53 4.12 -12.30
N LYS A 94 -6.54 3.56 -11.66
CA LYS A 94 -7.85 4.19 -11.47
C LYS A 94 -7.74 5.49 -10.65
N MET A 95 -6.93 5.51 -9.59
CA MET A 95 -6.64 6.74 -8.84
C MET A 95 -6.05 7.82 -9.76
N TYR A 96 -5.01 7.48 -10.53
CA TYR A 96 -4.39 8.44 -11.44
C TYR A 96 -5.40 9.02 -12.42
N LYS A 97 -6.17 8.16 -13.09
CA LYS A 97 -7.16 8.56 -14.11
C LYS A 97 -8.25 9.44 -13.52
N GLN A 98 -8.86 9.01 -12.41
CA GLN A 98 -10.00 9.74 -11.82
C GLN A 98 -9.55 11.08 -11.22
N ASN A 99 -8.40 11.13 -10.53
CA ASN A 99 -7.86 12.38 -10.01
C ASN A 99 -7.46 13.34 -11.14
N SER A 100 -6.81 12.84 -12.19
CA SER A 100 -6.47 13.64 -13.38
C SER A 100 -7.72 14.25 -14.03
N THR A 101 -8.80 13.47 -14.15
CA THR A 101 -10.08 13.96 -14.69
C THR A 101 -10.65 15.08 -13.81
N GLN A 102 -10.69 14.89 -12.51
CA GLN A 102 -11.20 15.88 -11.57
C GLN A 102 -10.42 17.21 -11.66
N ILE A 103 -9.11 17.12 -11.59
CA ILE A 103 -8.23 18.31 -11.71
C ILE A 103 -8.35 18.95 -13.09
N GLY A 104 -8.38 18.14 -14.15
CA GLY A 104 -8.56 18.64 -15.52
C GLY A 104 -9.83 19.48 -15.67
N HIS A 105 -10.96 19.02 -15.14
CA HIS A 105 -12.22 19.77 -15.15
C HIS A 105 -12.12 21.13 -14.45
N LEU A 106 -11.36 21.24 -13.35
CA LEU A 106 -11.19 22.50 -12.63
C LEU A 106 -10.46 23.57 -13.47
N PHE A 107 -9.59 23.14 -14.34
CA PHE A 107 -8.82 24.01 -15.23
C PHE A 107 -9.39 24.14 -16.63
N GLY A 108 -10.56 23.53 -16.90
CA GLY A 108 -11.17 23.53 -18.22
C GLY A 108 -10.40 22.69 -19.26
N LEU A 109 -9.55 21.80 -18.80
CA LEU A 109 -8.81 20.87 -19.65
C LEU A 109 -9.74 19.72 -20.07
N GLY A 110 -9.61 19.23 -21.31
CA GLY A 110 -10.33 18.06 -21.77
C GLY A 110 -10.00 16.80 -20.96
N ALA A 111 -10.92 15.84 -20.97
CA ALA A 111 -10.79 14.57 -20.22
C ALA A 111 -9.80 13.58 -20.86
N SER A 112 -8.92 14.00 -21.76
CA SER A 112 -7.91 13.13 -22.35
C SER A 112 -6.90 12.70 -21.29
N ILE A 113 -6.99 11.43 -20.88
CA ILE A 113 -6.03 10.81 -19.96
C ILE A 113 -5.29 9.77 -20.80
N ASP A 114 -3.98 9.97 -20.89
CA ASP A 114 -3.09 9.00 -21.48
C ASP A 114 -2.89 7.83 -20.50
N GLU A 115 -3.30 6.64 -20.92
CA GLU A 115 -3.13 5.41 -20.13
C GLU A 115 -1.66 5.08 -19.89
N GLU A 116 -0.81 5.36 -20.88
CA GLU A 116 0.63 5.15 -20.80
C GLU A 116 1.24 6.00 -19.67
N SER A 117 0.83 7.25 -19.54
CA SER A 117 1.23 8.12 -18.43
C SER A 117 0.80 7.58 -17.07
N ALA A 118 -0.40 7.03 -16.95
CA ALA A 118 -0.86 6.41 -15.70
C ALA A 118 0.01 5.19 -15.33
N ILE A 119 0.25 4.29 -16.29
CA ILE A 119 1.10 3.11 -16.11
C ILE A 119 2.53 3.52 -15.72
N LYS A 120 3.10 4.51 -16.42
CA LYS A 120 4.45 5.02 -16.14
C LYS A 120 4.58 5.55 -14.71
N VAL A 121 3.60 6.31 -14.24
CA VAL A 121 3.60 6.84 -12.87
C VAL A 121 3.45 5.71 -11.86
N VAL A 122 2.51 4.80 -12.07
CA VAL A 122 2.24 3.67 -11.16
C VAL A 122 3.45 2.73 -11.06
N SER A 123 4.19 2.50 -12.15
CA SER A 123 5.37 1.63 -12.17
C SER A 123 6.64 2.33 -11.68
N SER A 124 6.61 3.64 -11.44
CA SER A 124 7.82 4.41 -11.16
C SER A 124 8.41 4.09 -9.78
N ILE A 125 9.74 4.14 -9.72
CA ILE A 125 10.50 4.11 -8.47
C ILE A 125 10.65 5.55 -8.00
N TRP A 126 9.90 5.93 -6.97
CA TRP A 126 9.91 7.29 -6.44
C TRP A 126 10.61 7.44 -5.09
N CYS A 127 10.87 6.31 -4.41
CA CYS A 127 11.61 6.28 -3.15
C CYS A 127 13.11 6.15 -3.37
N SER A 128 13.89 6.68 -2.44
CA SER A 128 15.37 6.68 -2.47
C SER A 128 15.99 5.28 -2.31
N ASP A 129 15.22 4.29 -1.84
CA ASP A 129 15.67 2.91 -1.65
C ASP A 129 15.62 2.05 -2.93
N GLY A 130 15.21 2.64 -4.05
CA GLY A 130 15.18 1.98 -5.36
C GLY A 130 14.06 0.95 -5.53
N LYS A 131 13.03 0.94 -4.67
CA LYS A 131 11.92 -0.01 -4.71
C LYS A 131 10.61 0.66 -5.10
N ASN A 132 9.82 -0.04 -5.92
CA ASN A 132 8.44 0.32 -6.20
C ASN A 132 7.46 -0.43 -5.24
N TRP A 133 6.17 -0.20 -5.40
CA TRP A 133 5.13 -0.82 -4.58
C TRP A 133 5.08 -2.35 -4.71
N SER A 134 5.34 -2.89 -5.90
CA SER A 134 5.36 -4.34 -6.14
C SER A 134 6.52 -5.00 -5.39
N ASP A 135 7.73 -4.42 -5.44
CA ASP A 135 8.88 -4.91 -4.68
C ASP A 135 8.58 -4.96 -3.18
N ARG A 136 7.84 -3.98 -2.66
CA ARG A 136 7.44 -3.91 -1.25
C ARG A 136 6.42 -4.99 -0.88
N ILE A 137 5.52 -5.36 -1.79
CA ILE A 137 4.61 -6.51 -1.60
C ILE A 137 5.43 -7.78 -1.44
N TRP A 138 6.40 -8.02 -2.30
CA TRP A 138 7.25 -9.22 -2.25
C TRP A 138 8.16 -9.24 -1.02
N ASP A 139 8.75 -8.11 -0.64
CA ASP A 139 9.50 -7.98 0.62
C ASP A 139 8.64 -8.33 1.85
N ASN A 140 7.38 -7.87 1.87
CA ASN A 140 6.44 -8.19 2.94
C ASN A 140 6.14 -9.69 2.99
N LYS A 141 5.96 -10.35 1.84
CA LYS A 141 5.75 -11.82 1.78
C LYS A 141 6.98 -12.58 2.24
N ALA A 142 8.17 -12.18 1.80
CA ALA A 142 9.42 -12.82 2.22
C ALA A 142 9.63 -12.71 3.75
N LYS A 143 9.35 -11.53 4.33
CA LYS A 143 9.42 -11.35 5.78
C LYS A 143 8.38 -12.22 6.52
N LEU A 144 7.16 -12.30 6.01
CA LEU A 144 6.11 -13.15 6.59
C LEU A 144 6.51 -14.62 6.52
N GLN A 145 7.01 -15.09 5.38
CA GLN A 145 7.50 -16.46 5.20
C GLN A 145 8.60 -16.80 6.22
N ASN A 146 9.64 -15.98 6.31
CA ASN A 146 10.74 -16.22 7.23
C ASN A 146 10.28 -16.31 8.70
N LYS A 147 9.33 -15.48 9.10
CA LYS A 147 8.77 -15.53 10.46
C LYS A 147 7.99 -16.80 10.71
N ILE A 148 7.15 -17.24 9.75
CA ILE A 148 6.38 -18.47 9.88
C ILE A 148 7.33 -19.67 9.95
N GLU A 149 8.37 -19.73 9.10
CA GLU A 149 9.36 -20.80 9.10
C GLU A 149 10.12 -20.89 10.45
N GLN A 150 10.56 -19.74 10.98
CA GLN A 150 11.23 -19.68 12.28
C GLN A 150 10.30 -20.11 13.41
N GLY A 151 9.08 -19.59 13.47
CA GLY A 151 8.10 -19.94 14.48
C GLY A 151 7.72 -21.42 14.46
N LEU A 152 7.53 -21.98 13.26
CA LEU A 152 7.26 -23.43 13.07
C LEU A 152 8.42 -24.28 13.56
N PHE A 153 9.65 -23.96 13.18
CA PHE A 153 10.84 -24.70 13.61
C PHE A 153 10.99 -24.67 15.13
N ASP A 154 10.82 -23.50 15.73
CA ASP A 154 10.95 -23.31 17.18
C ASP A 154 9.88 -24.07 17.96
N ILE A 155 8.65 -24.07 17.50
CA ILE A 155 7.52 -24.75 18.18
C ILE A 155 7.62 -26.26 18.03
N ILE A 156 7.95 -26.77 16.85
CA ILE A 156 8.10 -28.22 16.61
C ILE A 156 9.31 -28.76 17.39
N SER A 157 10.44 -28.06 17.40
CA SER A 157 11.64 -28.52 18.11
C SER A 157 11.48 -28.52 19.64
N ARG A 158 10.63 -27.63 20.19
CA ARG A 158 10.33 -27.58 21.62
C ARG A 158 9.17 -28.49 22.05
N GLY A 159 8.46 -29.09 21.11
CA GLY A 159 7.24 -29.86 21.41
C GLY A 159 6.11 -29.02 21.97
N ALA A 160 6.07 -27.72 21.63
CA ALA A 160 5.04 -26.82 22.09
C ALA A 160 3.66 -27.14 21.48
N PRO A 161 2.54 -26.78 22.15
CA PRO A 161 1.21 -27.08 21.64
C PRO A 161 0.91 -26.31 20.36
N ARG A 162 0.13 -26.92 19.44
CA ARG A 162 -0.29 -26.32 18.16
C ARG A 162 -1.01 -24.97 18.32
N SER A 163 -1.65 -24.74 19.45
CA SER A 163 -2.32 -23.47 19.77
C SER A 163 -1.37 -22.28 19.73
N ASP A 164 -0.13 -22.49 20.15
CA ASP A 164 0.89 -21.43 20.21
C ASP A 164 1.33 -21.07 18.78
N LEU A 165 1.52 -22.08 17.92
CA LEU A 165 1.82 -21.84 16.51
C LEU A 165 0.71 -21.07 15.79
N ILE A 166 -0.53 -21.46 16.00
CA ILE A 166 -1.68 -20.75 15.40
C ILE A 166 -1.76 -19.31 15.89
N LYS A 167 -1.44 -19.06 17.15
CA LYS A 167 -1.39 -17.72 17.73
C LYS A 167 -0.30 -16.85 17.07
N GLU A 168 0.91 -17.38 16.94
CA GLU A 168 2.02 -16.69 16.26
C GLU A 168 1.68 -16.42 14.79
N LEU A 169 1.17 -17.42 14.06
CA LEU A 169 0.73 -17.25 12.68
C LEU A 169 -0.29 -16.13 12.53
N MET A 170 -1.29 -16.06 13.41
CA MET A 170 -2.29 -14.98 13.39
C MET A 170 -1.67 -13.61 13.63
N GLN A 171 -0.70 -13.53 14.54
CA GLN A 171 0.01 -12.29 14.84
C GLN A 171 0.85 -11.82 13.64
N ASP A 172 1.61 -12.72 13.02
CA ASP A 172 2.47 -12.40 11.87
C ASP A 172 1.66 -11.99 10.64
N PHE A 173 0.54 -12.66 10.39
CA PHE A 173 -0.41 -12.23 9.36
C PHE A 173 -1.00 -10.85 9.65
N GLY A 174 -1.32 -10.55 10.91
CA GLY A 174 -1.78 -9.23 11.33
C GLY A 174 -0.75 -8.13 11.05
N VAL A 175 0.52 -8.37 11.36
CA VAL A 175 1.61 -7.44 11.06
C VAL A 175 1.78 -7.24 9.55
N SER A 176 1.81 -8.34 8.79
CA SER A 176 1.94 -8.29 7.32
C SER A 176 0.77 -7.55 6.67
N PHE A 177 -0.46 -7.77 7.13
CA PHE A 177 -1.64 -7.06 6.66
C PHE A 177 -1.57 -5.56 6.97
N HIS A 178 -1.12 -5.17 8.16
CA HIS A 178 -0.93 -3.76 8.52
C HIS A 178 0.11 -3.08 7.60
N GLN A 179 1.20 -3.77 7.26
CA GLN A 179 2.19 -3.27 6.30
C GLN A 179 1.57 -3.06 4.91
N ALA A 180 0.72 -4.00 4.46
CA ALA A 180 -0.01 -3.85 3.20
C ALA A 180 -0.97 -2.63 3.22
N GLN A 181 -1.68 -2.39 4.32
CA GLN A 181 -2.52 -1.20 4.48
C GLN A 181 -1.72 0.12 4.46
N THR A 182 -0.53 0.10 5.08
CA THR A 182 0.39 1.25 5.02
C THR A 182 0.84 1.52 3.59
N LEU A 183 1.15 0.47 2.84
CA LEU A 183 1.53 0.56 1.43
C LEU A 183 0.38 1.13 0.58
N VAL A 184 -0.85 0.62 0.74
CA VAL A 184 -2.06 1.15 0.06
C VAL A 184 -2.13 2.67 0.23
N ARG A 185 -2.08 3.16 1.46
CA ARG A 185 -2.21 4.59 1.72
C ARG A 185 -1.08 5.40 1.10
N THR A 186 0.14 4.94 1.25
CA THR A 186 1.33 5.64 0.77
C THR A 186 1.33 5.76 -0.76
N GLU A 187 1.03 4.68 -1.46
CA GLU A 187 1.01 4.65 -2.92
C GLU A 187 -0.19 5.42 -3.51
N LEU A 188 -1.37 5.30 -2.90
CA LEU A 188 -2.52 6.13 -3.31
C LEU A 188 -2.22 7.64 -3.14
N THR A 189 -1.54 8.03 -2.04
CA THR A 189 -1.11 9.42 -1.84
C THR A 189 -0.09 9.86 -2.90
N TYR A 190 0.88 8.99 -3.22
CA TYR A 190 1.84 9.28 -4.29
C TYR A 190 1.15 9.49 -5.64
N VAL A 191 0.35 8.53 -6.07
CA VAL A 191 -0.33 8.56 -7.38
C VAL A 191 -1.28 9.76 -7.49
N GLN A 192 -2.04 10.06 -6.43
CA GLN A 192 -2.93 11.22 -6.39
C GLN A 192 -2.17 12.54 -6.55
N ASN A 193 -1.09 12.72 -5.79
CA ASN A 193 -0.33 13.96 -5.86
C ASN A 193 0.47 14.07 -7.16
N ARG A 194 0.97 12.96 -7.70
CA ARG A 194 1.67 12.96 -9.00
C ARG A 194 0.72 13.33 -10.14
N SER A 195 -0.46 12.72 -10.20
CA SER A 195 -1.46 13.08 -11.22
C SER A 195 -1.94 14.52 -11.08
N THR A 196 -1.96 15.05 -9.85
CA THR A 196 -2.27 16.47 -9.59
C THR A 196 -1.19 17.39 -10.17
N LEU A 197 0.10 17.07 -9.94
CA LEU A 197 1.21 17.86 -10.52
C LEU A 197 1.21 17.83 -12.05
N ASP A 198 0.95 16.67 -12.63
CA ASP A 198 0.91 16.53 -14.10
C ASP A 198 -0.20 17.45 -14.66
N LYS A 199 -1.39 17.47 -14.05
CA LYS A 199 -2.49 18.35 -14.47
C LYS A 199 -2.25 19.84 -14.17
N PHE A 200 -1.54 20.17 -13.09
CA PHE A 200 -1.11 21.54 -12.84
C PHE A 200 -0.15 22.01 -13.95
N THR A 201 0.77 21.15 -14.36
CA THR A 201 1.72 21.44 -15.46
C THR A 201 0.96 21.64 -16.77
N ASP A 202 0.02 20.76 -17.12
CA ASP A 202 -0.82 20.88 -18.32
C ASP A 202 -1.64 22.18 -18.33
N ALA A 203 -2.04 22.66 -17.15
CA ALA A 203 -2.79 23.92 -16.97
C ALA A 203 -1.89 25.18 -16.93
N GLY A 204 -0.57 25.03 -17.10
CA GLY A 204 0.37 26.14 -17.02
C GLY A 204 0.58 26.71 -15.61
N VAL A 205 0.19 25.98 -14.56
CA VAL A 205 0.48 26.34 -13.18
C VAL A 205 1.97 26.15 -12.92
N THR A 206 2.61 27.14 -12.31
CA THR A 206 4.06 27.13 -12.06
C THR A 206 4.43 26.84 -10.60
N GLU A 207 3.47 27.02 -9.68
CA GLU A 207 3.69 26.85 -8.24
C GLU A 207 2.53 26.11 -7.60
N PHE A 208 2.84 25.31 -6.59
CA PHE A 208 1.86 24.69 -5.71
C PHE A 208 2.11 25.07 -4.25
N GLU A 209 1.06 25.04 -3.46
CA GLU A 209 1.10 25.20 -2.00
C GLU A 209 0.91 23.81 -1.37
N PHE A 210 1.83 23.45 -0.46
CA PHE A 210 1.71 22.21 0.31
C PHE A 210 0.56 22.33 1.29
N LEU A 211 -0.28 21.31 1.36
CA LEU A 211 -1.42 21.24 2.26
C LEU A 211 -1.29 20.02 3.16
N ALA A 212 -0.95 20.26 4.42
CA ALA A 212 -0.96 19.20 5.42
C ALA A 212 -2.40 18.85 5.82
N THR A 213 -2.56 17.67 6.42
CA THR A 213 -3.86 17.26 6.97
C THR A 213 -3.95 17.80 8.38
N ASP A 214 -4.78 18.81 8.61
CA ASP A 214 -4.99 19.45 9.91
C ASP A 214 -5.87 18.54 10.81
N ASP A 215 -5.26 17.53 11.43
CA ASP A 215 -5.90 16.67 12.43
C ASP A 215 -4.89 16.17 13.48
N GLU A 216 -5.38 15.52 14.54
CA GLU A 216 -4.59 14.99 15.66
C GLU A 216 -3.47 14.00 15.26
N ARG A 217 -3.44 13.56 14.01
CA ARG A 217 -2.44 12.64 13.45
C ARG A 217 -1.45 13.32 12.52
N GLU A 218 -1.48 14.64 12.46
CA GLU A 218 -0.51 15.43 11.70
C GLU A 218 0.88 15.26 12.33
N CYS A 219 1.88 15.00 11.50
CA CYS A 219 3.26 14.89 11.97
C CYS A 219 3.98 16.24 11.87
N ASP A 220 5.00 16.45 12.71
CA ASP A 220 5.79 17.69 12.75
C ASP A 220 6.47 18.02 11.42
N GLU A 221 6.81 17.02 10.61
CA GLU A 221 7.44 17.23 9.30
C GLU A 221 6.46 17.82 8.31
N CYS A 222 5.23 17.28 8.24
CA CYS A 222 4.20 17.80 7.38
C CYS A 222 3.68 19.16 7.84
N ALA A 223 3.50 19.36 9.16
CA ALA A 223 3.11 20.64 9.74
C ALA A 223 4.08 21.78 9.37
N LYS A 224 5.38 21.50 9.34
CA LYS A 224 6.41 22.47 8.92
C LYS A 224 6.30 22.87 7.45
N LEU A 225 5.70 22.03 6.61
CA LEU A 225 5.54 22.27 5.17
C LEU A 225 4.20 22.96 4.86
N ASP A 226 3.21 22.90 5.76
CA ASP A 226 1.89 23.43 5.54
C ASP A 226 1.92 24.91 5.12
N GLY A 227 1.13 25.22 4.09
CA GLY A 227 1.06 26.57 3.51
C GLY A 227 2.31 27.05 2.77
N LYS A 228 3.39 26.27 2.73
CA LYS A 228 4.59 26.65 1.97
C LYS A 228 4.36 26.45 0.48
N ARG A 229 4.95 27.35 -0.32
CA ARG A 229 4.84 27.34 -1.77
C ARG A 229 6.14 26.89 -2.41
N PHE A 230 5.98 26.06 -3.42
CA PHE A 230 7.10 25.49 -4.17
C PHE A 230 6.84 25.58 -5.66
N ARG A 231 7.89 25.81 -6.44
CA ARG A 231 7.80 25.76 -7.91
C ARG A 231 7.66 24.28 -8.36
N ILE A 232 6.78 24.01 -9.31
CA ILE A 232 6.54 22.66 -9.82
C ILE A 232 7.84 22.03 -10.36
N ILE A 233 8.67 22.81 -11.02
CA ILE A 233 9.98 22.34 -11.54
C ILE A 233 10.94 21.85 -10.43
N ASN A 234 10.72 22.26 -9.19
CA ASN A 234 11.51 21.87 -8.02
C ASN A 234 10.78 20.83 -7.14
N SER A 235 9.71 20.22 -7.66
CA SER A 235 8.96 19.21 -6.91
C SER A 235 9.80 17.95 -6.69
N GLN A 236 9.88 17.51 -5.44
CA GLN A 236 10.60 16.30 -5.03
C GLN A 236 9.75 15.54 -4.01
N VAL A 237 9.32 14.32 -4.38
CA VAL A 237 8.56 13.45 -3.50
C VAL A 237 9.41 13.07 -2.27
N GLY A 238 8.81 13.11 -1.09
CA GLY A 238 9.52 12.85 0.17
C GLY A 238 10.21 14.08 0.77
N ILE A 239 10.28 15.21 0.06
CA ILE A 239 10.94 16.45 0.52
C ILE A 239 9.95 17.61 0.60
N ASN A 240 9.30 17.95 -0.50
CA ASN A 240 8.35 19.06 -0.59
C ASN A 240 7.04 18.68 -1.30
N THR A 241 6.95 17.46 -1.75
CA THR A 241 5.80 16.91 -2.48
C THR A 241 5.32 15.64 -1.78
N PRO A 242 4.03 15.53 -1.40
CA PRO A 242 3.52 14.31 -0.76
C PRO A 242 3.62 13.06 -1.67
N PRO A 243 3.79 11.87 -1.06
CA PRO A 243 3.94 11.59 0.37
C PRO A 243 5.33 11.97 0.90
N ILE A 244 5.40 12.56 2.11
CA ILE A 244 6.68 12.89 2.77
C ILE A 244 7.22 11.63 3.49
N HIS A 245 6.34 10.80 4.03
CA HIS A 245 6.64 9.60 4.80
C HIS A 245 5.56 8.53 4.59
N PRO A 246 5.77 7.26 5.00
CA PRO A 246 4.72 6.25 4.98
C PRO A 246 3.46 6.70 5.74
N ASN A 247 2.27 6.37 5.22
CA ASN A 247 0.97 6.81 5.71
C ASN A 247 0.69 8.32 5.63
N CYS A 248 1.48 9.08 4.87
CA CYS A 248 1.21 10.51 4.62
C CYS A 248 -0.18 10.71 3.99
N ARG A 249 -0.87 11.81 4.39
CA ARG A 249 -2.22 12.16 3.92
C ARG A 249 -2.29 13.54 3.31
N CYS A 250 -1.14 14.17 3.13
CA CYS A 250 -1.02 15.53 2.64
C CYS A 250 -1.31 15.62 1.14
N SER A 251 -1.68 16.80 0.71
CA SER A 251 -2.02 17.12 -0.68
C SER A 251 -1.40 18.45 -1.12
N MET A 252 -1.78 18.92 -2.30
CA MET A 252 -1.27 20.16 -2.86
C MET A 252 -2.41 21.00 -3.45
N LEU A 253 -2.25 22.31 -3.41
CA LEU A 253 -3.13 23.29 -4.03
C LEU A 253 -2.37 24.06 -5.12
N ALA A 254 -3.03 24.34 -6.24
CA ALA A 254 -2.46 25.20 -7.28
C ALA A 254 -2.37 26.67 -6.79
N VAL A 255 -1.20 27.28 -6.94
CA VAL A 255 -1.06 28.72 -6.75
C VAL A 255 -1.39 29.40 -8.09
N VAL A 256 -2.61 29.94 -8.19
CA VAL A 256 -3.06 30.67 -9.39
C VAL A 256 -2.88 32.16 -9.12
N PRO A 257 -2.15 32.89 -9.99
CA PRO A 257 -2.04 34.35 -9.86
C PRO A 257 -3.43 34.99 -9.81
N LYS A 258 -3.60 36.00 -8.95
CA LYS A 258 -4.81 36.80 -8.99
C LYS A 258 -4.88 37.47 -10.35
N PRO A 259 -6.07 37.50 -11.01
CA PRO A 259 -6.22 38.30 -12.22
C PRO A 259 -5.79 39.74 -11.90
N GLN A 260 -4.80 40.24 -12.66
CA GLN A 260 -4.42 41.63 -12.55
C GLN A 260 -5.59 42.47 -13.05
N GLY A 261 -6.28 43.13 -12.13
CA GLY A 261 -7.14 44.29 -12.40
C GLY A 261 -8.39 44.03 -13.24
N MET A 262 -9.53 43.79 -12.59
CA MET A 262 -10.75 44.49 -12.99
C MET A 262 -11.11 45.47 -11.91
#